data_b077fb1674f503fb34348ae843a4d3c1
#
_entry.id   b077fb1674f503fb34348ae843a4d3c1
#
_cell.length_a   1.000
_cell.length_b   1.000
_cell.length_c   1.000
_cell.angle_alpha   90.00
_cell.angle_beta   90.00
_cell.angle_gamma   90.00
#
_symmetry.space_group_name_H-M   'P 1'
#
loop_
_entity.id
_entity.type
_entity.pdbx_description
1 polymer ?
#
loop_
_entity_poly.entity_id
_entity_poly.type
_entity_poly.pdbx_seq_one_letter_code
_entity_poly.pdbx_strand_id
1 'polypeptide(L)'
;MPMSILAESASELIEKHTKQAAESIEAYLQKNPNATDANEATDFLIESYARLKMTERQAELLGGKYKKLAKGADLIPQEFFGVFQELFALHMASGAKDKARTALSSAKKDIQGHPQTERFDQFLDGLGGELNRPGIGEAMELKFTSLAGKEIDLADMKGKVILIDFWATWCGPCIAELPNVLKAYETYHDKGFEIIGISLDNAKDEAKLKSFVKDKNMPWPQAFDGKGWGNALAKKFGITSIPATFLVGKDGKIMSSNLRGPALSSAVKKELGL
;
A
#
# COMPACT_ATOMS: atom_id res chain seq x y z
N MET A 1 36.90 -45.27 -4.37
CA MET A 1 35.73 -44.45 -4.10
C MET A 1 36.17 -43.01 -4.06
N PRO A 2 35.78 -42.14 -4.97
CA PRO A 2 36.08 -40.72 -4.86
C PRO A 2 35.12 -40.09 -3.85
N MET A 3 35.65 -39.56 -2.74
CA MET A 3 34.93 -38.67 -1.86
C MET A 3 34.61 -37.39 -2.66
N SER A 4 33.38 -37.24 -3.10
CA SER A 4 32.86 -35.95 -3.56
C SER A 4 32.68 -35.09 -2.32
N ILE A 5 33.70 -34.34 -1.99
CA ILE A 5 33.57 -33.16 -1.13
C ILE A 5 32.80 -32.14 -2.00
N LEU A 6 31.47 -32.10 -1.84
CA LEU A 6 30.66 -31.02 -2.33
C LEU A 6 31.15 -29.76 -1.62
N ALA A 7 31.87 -28.92 -2.33
CA ALA A 7 32.28 -27.63 -1.79
C ALA A 7 30.99 -26.83 -1.50
N GLU A 8 30.77 -26.51 -0.22
CA GLU A 8 29.68 -25.63 0.23
C GLU A 8 29.78 -24.32 -0.57
N SER A 9 28.69 -23.86 -1.17
CA SER A 9 28.71 -22.60 -1.92
C SER A 9 28.96 -21.41 -0.98
N ALA A 10 29.51 -20.33 -1.52
CA ALA A 10 29.71 -19.11 -0.72
C ALA A 10 28.41 -18.60 -0.09
N SER A 11 27.27 -18.80 -0.77
CA SER A 11 25.95 -18.43 -0.26
C SER A 11 25.56 -19.27 0.97
N GLU A 12 25.76 -20.60 0.92
CA GLU A 12 25.48 -21.52 2.04
C GLU A 12 26.38 -21.23 3.24
N LEU A 13 27.66 -20.94 3.00
CA LEU A 13 28.58 -20.54 4.06
C LEU A 13 28.15 -19.23 4.73
N ILE A 14 27.76 -18.22 3.96
CA ILE A 14 27.27 -16.95 4.51
C ILE A 14 26.00 -17.17 5.34
N GLU A 15 25.03 -17.95 4.85
CA GLU A 15 23.79 -18.27 5.55
C GLU A 15 24.09 -18.97 6.88
N LYS A 16 24.92 -20.01 6.86
CA LYS A 16 25.33 -20.78 8.03
C LYS A 16 26.02 -19.90 9.09
N HIS A 17 26.97 -19.08 8.68
CA HIS A 17 27.68 -18.19 9.64
C HIS A 17 26.78 -17.06 10.15
N THR A 18 25.90 -16.52 9.31
CA THR A 18 24.90 -15.53 9.75
C THR A 18 23.96 -16.13 10.81
N LYS A 19 23.52 -17.37 10.62
CA LYS A 19 22.67 -18.07 11.59
C LYS A 19 23.40 -18.30 12.92
N GLN A 20 24.64 -18.79 12.88
CA GLN A 20 25.46 -19.02 14.09
C GLN A 20 25.71 -17.70 14.86
N ALA A 21 26.01 -16.62 14.14
CA ALA A 21 26.19 -15.31 14.74
C ALA A 21 24.91 -14.81 15.41
N ALA A 22 23.76 -14.94 14.73
CA ALA A 22 22.46 -14.55 15.28
C ALA A 22 22.13 -15.33 16.56
N GLU A 23 22.30 -16.66 16.57
CA GLU A 23 22.07 -17.50 17.76
C GLU A 23 22.96 -17.08 18.94
N SER A 24 24.24 -16.76 18.68
CA SER A 24 25.19 -16.30 19.70
C SER A 24 24.79 -14.95 20.29
N ILE A 25 24.35 -14.02 19.45
CA ILE A 25 23.91 -12.68 19.88
C ILE A 25 22.58 -12.74 20.61
N GLU A 26 21.63 -13.59 20.20
CA GLU A 26 20.41 -13.83 20.99
C GLU A 26 20.73 -14.32 22.41
N ALA A 27 21.62 -15.33 22.51
CA ALA A 27 22.02 -15.87 23.79
C ALA A 27 22.74 -14.81 24.67
N TYR A 28 23.50 -13.90 24.04
CA TYR A 28 24.12 -12.76 24.73
C TYR A 28 23.09 -11.80 25.28
N LEU A 29 22.12 -11.37 24.45
CA LEU A 29 21.05 -10.43 24.83
C LEU A 29 20.12 -10.99 25.90
N GLN A 30 19.83 -12.30 25.86
CA GLN A 30 19.06 -12.97 26.92
C GLN A 30 19.73 -12.88 28.28
N LYS A 31 21.05 -13.01 28.32
CA LYS A 31 21.86 -12.91 29.57
C LYS A 31 22.13 -11.47 29.99
N ASN A 32 22.16 -10.54 29.04
CA ASN A 32 22.56 -9.16 29.23
C ASN A 32 21.56 -8.16 28.63
N PRO A 33 20.28 -8.15 29.06
CA PRO A 33 19.21 -7.36 28.43
C PRO A 33 19.43 -5.84 28.49
N ASN A 34 20.29 -5.38 29.41
CA ASN A 34 20.60 -3.96 29.63
C ASN A 34 22.07 -3.62 29.27
N ALA A 35 22.72 -4.44 28.45
CA ALA A 35 24.07 -4.14 27.98
C ALA A 35 24.09 -2.83 27.18
N THR A 36 25.20 -2.12 27.22
CA THR A 36 25.36 -0.83 26.52
C THR A 36 25.23 -0.96 24.99
N ASP A 37 25.58 -2.11 24.45
CA ASP A 37 25.54 -2.49 23.05
C ASP A 37 24.25 -3.26 22.65
N ALA A 38 23.27 -3.40 23.56
CA ALA A 38 22.05 -4.17 23.32
C ALA A 38 21.23 -3.65 22.11
N ASN A 39 21.26 -2.35 21.84
CA ASN A 39 20.58 -1.78 20.68
C ASN A 39 21.29 -2.19 19.36
N GLU A 40 22.62 -2.06 19.30
CA GLU A 40 23.43 -2.46 18.13
C GLU A 40 23.30 -3.97 17.87
N ALA A 41 23.34 -4.78 18.93
CA ALA A 41 23.13 -6.21 18.85
C ALA A 41 21.72 -6.56 18.31
N THR A 42 20.69 -5.82 18.73
CA THR A 42 19.32 -5.99 18.21
C THR A 42 19.23 -5.62 16.74
N ASP A 43 19.87 -4.54 16.31
CA ASP A 43 19.90 -4.11 14.91
C ASP A 43 20.60 -5.14 14.02
N PHE A 44 21.72 -5.68 14.47
CA PHE A 44 22.39 -6.79 13.78
C PHE A 44 21.48 -8.02 13.63
N LEU A 45 20.71 -8.37 14.67
CA LEU A 45 19.75 -9.49 14.60
C LEU A 45 18.63 -9.23 13.60
N ILE A 46 18.08 -8.01 13.57
CA ILE A 46 17.02 -7.63 12.60
C ILE A 46 17.54 -7.82 11.18
N GLU A 47 18.75 -7.33 10.86
CA GLU A 47 19.38 -7.51 9.55
C GLU A 47 19.68 -9.00 9.24
N SER A 48 20.17 -9.73 10.22
CA SER A 48 20.49 -11.16 10.07
C SER A 48 19.25 -11.97 9.75
N TYR A 49 18.13 -11.72 10.46
CA TYR A 49 16.86 -12.42 10.22
C TYR A 49 16.22 -12.00 8.90
N ALA A 50 16.39 -10.76 8.44
CA ALA A 50 16.00 -10.35 7.10
C ALA A 50 16.73 -11.17 6.03
N ARG A 51 18.06 -11.30 6.13
CA ARG A 51 18.89 -12.12 5.22
C ARG A 51 18.51 -13.59 5.22
N LEU A 52 18.24 -14.13 6.41
CA LEU A 52 17.81 -15.52 6.61
C LEU A 52 16.33 -15.77 6.28
N LYS A 53 15.58 -14.74 5.86
CA LYS A 53 14.14 -14.78 5.60
C LYS A 53 13.32 -15.28 6.81
N MET A 54 13.80 -15.05 8.01
CA MET A 54 13.14 -15.41 9.26
C MET A 54 12.16 -14.31 9.70
N THR A 55 11.13 -14.13 8.90
CA THR A 55 10.18 -13.00 8.97
C THR A 55 9.54 -12.81 10.35
N GLU A 56 9.18 -13.91 11.03
CA GLU A 56 8.55 -13.80 12.36
C GLU A 56 9.52 -13.29 13.42
N ARG A 57 10.75 -13.79 13.41
CA ARG A 57 11.79 -13.34 14.36
C ARG A 57 12.16 -11.87 14.11
N GLN A 58 12.29 -11.48 12.85
CA GLN A 58 12.51 -10.09 12.49
C GLN A 58 11.37 -9.18 13.00
N ALA A 59 10.12 -9.60 12.80
CA ALA A 59 8.95 -8.85 13.26
C ALA A 59 8.88 -8.74 14.81
N GLU A 60 9.25 -9.78 15.54
CA GLU A 60 9.31 -9.75 17.00
C GLU A 60 10.31 -8.68 17.49
N LEU A 61 11.52 -8.65 16.92
CA LEU A 61 12.55 -7.67 17.30
C LEU A 61 12.15 -6.24 16.95
N LEU A 62 11.61 -6.02 15.73
CA LEU A 62 11.09 -4.71 15.32
C LEU A 62 9.96 -4.27 16.23
N GLY A 63 9.05 -5.19 16.60
CA GLY A 63 7.95 -4.94 17.53
C GLY A 63 8.44 -4.53 18.92
N GLY A 64 9.49 -5.18 19.44
CA GLY A 64 10.16 -4.81 20.68
C GLY A 64 10.82 -3.44 20.59
N LYS A 65 11.56 -3.17 19.50
CA LYS A 65 12.27 -1.92 19.26
C LYS A 65 11.32 -0.73 19.21
N TYR A 66 10.22 -0.78 18.42
CA TYR A 66 9.28 0.33 18.35
C TYR A 66 8.61 0.61 19.70
N LYS A 67 8.26 -0.43 20.47
CA LYS A 67 7.66 -0.26 21.81
C LYS A 67 8.62 0.40 22.79
N LYS A 68 9.91 0.10 22.69
CA LYS A 68 10.95 0.74 23.50
C LYS A 68 11.06 2.22 23.12
N LEU A 69 11.07 2.54 21.81
CA LEU A 69 11.07 3.91 21.31
C LEU A 69 9.84 4.69 21.80
N ALA A 70 8.63 4.11 21.65
CA ALA A 70 7.38 4.77 22.02
C ALA A 70 7.27 5.12 23.53
N LYS A 71 7.98 4.38 24.39
CA LYS A 71 8.03 4.61 25.84
C LYS A 71 9.17 5.53 26.28
N GLY A 72 10.10 5.84 25.38
CA GLY A 72 11.24 6.70 25.66
C GLY A 72 10.82 8.15 25.91
N ALA A 73 11.42 8.82 26.91
CA ALA A 73 11.13 10.23 27.19
C ALA A 73 11.51 11.16 26.03
N ASP A 74 12.53 10.76 25.25
CA ASP A 74 13.09 11.51 24.12
C ASP A 74 12.76 10.81 22.80
N LEU A 75 11.46 10.50 22.57
CA LEU A 75 11.01 9.84 21.34
C LEU A 75 11.39 10.65 20.10
N ILE A 76 12.28 10.09 19.27
CA ILE A 76 12.69 10.68 18.00
C ILE A 76 11.74 10.18 16.90
N PRO A 77 10.88 11.07 16.31
CA PRO A 77 9.89 10.64 15.32
C PRO A 77 10.47 9.87 14.12
N GLN A 78 11.64 10.27 13.63
CA GLN A 78 12.28 9.62 12.48
C GLN A 78 12.66 8.17 12.76
N GLU A 79 13.19 7.87 13.95
CA GLU A 79 13.54 6.51 14.35
C GLU A 79 12.27 5.65 14.50
N PHE A 80 11.25 6.19 15.17
CA PHE A 80 9.97 5.51 15.30
C PHE A 80 9.36 5.20 13.94
N PHE A 81 9.31 6.19 13.03
CA PHE A 81 8.75 6.02 11.69
C PHE A 81 9.49 4.94 10.91
N GLY A 82 10.83 4.94 10.93
CA GLY A 82 11.63 3.93 10.25
C GLY A 82 11.34 2.52 10.75
N VAL A 83 11.47 2.31 12.05
CA VAL A 83 11.24 0.99 12.68
C VAL A 83 9.80 0.51 12.50
N PHE A 84 8.83 1.40 12.70
CA PHE A 84 7.42 1.04 12.58
C PHE A 84 7.00 0.75 11.13
N GLN A 85 7.50 1.53 10.18
CA GLN A 85 7.25 1.30 8.75
C GLN A 85 7.81 -0.04 8.28
N GLU A 86 9.02 -0.41 8.74
CA GLU A 86 9.62 -1.72 8.43
C GLU A 86 8.76 -2.87 8.98
N LEU A 87 8.36 -2.80 10.26
CA LEU A 87 7.46 -3.77 10.89
C LEU A 87 6.14 -3.90 10.12
N PHE A 88 5.54 -2.77 9.78
CA PHE A 88 4.29 -2.72 9.04
C PHE A 88 4.44 -3.36 7.65
N ALA A 89 5.47 -2.95 6.89
CA ALA A 89 5.76 -3.49 5.56
C ALA A 89 6.00 -5.01 5.60
N LEU A 90 6.69 -5.50 6.63
CA LEU A 90 6.96 -6.93 6.83
C LEU A 90 5.66 -7.72 7.05
N HIS A 91 4.74 -7.21 7.89
CA HIS A 91 3.42 -7.83 8.08
C HIS A 91 2.57 -7.79 6.80
N MET A 92 2.62 -6.71 6.04
CA MET A 92 1.90 -6.60 4.77
C MET A 92 2.46 -7.58 3.72
N ALA A 93 3.79 -7.66 3.58
CA ALA A 93 4.45 -8.55 2.63
C ALA A 93 4.22 -10.04 2.94
N SER A 94 4.10 -10.40 4.22
CA SER A 94 3.78 -11.78 4.66
C SER A 94 2.28 -12.12 4.62
N GLY A 95 1.42 -11.18 4.19
CA GLY A 95 -0.04 -11.36 4.20
C GLY A 95 -0.68 -11.27 5.59
N ALA A 96 0.09 -10.95 6.63
CA ALA A 96 -0.38 -10.87 8.02
C ALA A 96 -1.08 -9.52 8.32
N LYS A 97 -2.09 -9.16 7.53
CA LYS A 97 -2.82 -7.88 7.65
C LYS A 97 -3.38 -7.65 9.05
N ASP A 98 -3.81 -8.69 9.76
CA ASP A 98 -4.32 -8.56 11.13
C ASP A 98 -3.22 -8.21 12.14
N LYS A 99 -2.00 -8.71 11.94
CA LYS A 99 -0.84 -8.30 12.74
C LYS A 99 -0.48 -6.83 12.47
N ALA A 100 -0.52 -6.40 11.21
CA ALA A 100 -0.32 -4.99 10.82
C ALA A 100 -1.39 -4.07 11.45
N ARG A 101 -2.67 -4.46 11.44
CA ARG A 101 -3.79 -3.73 12.07
C ARG A 101 -3.60 -3.61 13.58
N THR A 102 -3.21 -4.71 14.23
CA THR A 102 -2.94 -4.74 15.67
C THR A 102 -1.78 -3.83 16.03
N ALA A 103 -0.68 -3.88 15.27
CA ALA A 103 0.48 -3.01 15.46
C ALA A 103 0.11 -1.52 15.34
N LEU A 104 -0.67 -1.14 14.30
CA LEU A 104 -1.17 0.23 14.12
C LEU A 104 -2.01 0.70 15.31
N SER A 105 -2.95 -0.13 15.76
CA SER A 105 -3.82 0.21 16.90
C SER A 105 -3.02 0.38 18.19
N SER A 106 -2.01 -0.48 18.41
CA SER A 106 -1.10 -0.36 19.55
C SER A 106 -0.26 0.90 19.46
N ALA A 107 0.32 1.18 18.29
CA ALA A 107 1.17 2.36 18.10
C ALA A 107 0.41 3.67 18.36
N LYS A 108 -0.82 3.80 17.84
CA LYS A 108 -1.68 4.96 18.13
C LYS A 108 -1.95 5.16 19.62
N LYS A 109 -2.13 4.06 20.36
CA LYS A 109 -2.31 4.10 21.81
C LYS A 109 -1.02 4.48 22.54
N ASP A 110 0.12 3.92 22.10
CA ASP A 110 1.40 4.10 22.76
C ASP A 110 1.93 5.55 22.63
N ILE A 111 1.58 6.27 21.54
CA ILE A 111 1.99 7.67 21.32
C ILE A 111 0.99 8.69 21.86
N GLN A 112 -0.10 8.25 22.49
CA GLN A 112 -1.15 9.14 23.00
C GLN A 112 -0.59 10.08 24.07
N GLY A 113 -0.82 11.40 23.92
CA GLY A 113 -0.28 12.42 24.84
C GLY A 113 1.15 12.87 24.53
N HIS A 114 1.81 12.34 23.52
CA HIS A 114 3.11 12.86 23.09
C HIS A 114 2.96 14.27 22.47
N PRO A 115 3.90 15.21 22.71
CA PRO A 115 3.82 16.58 22.17
C PRO A 115 3.67 16.68 20.65
N GLN A 116 4.10 15.66 19.91
CA GLN A 116 4.01 15.57 18.45
C GLN A 116 2.98 14.53 17.99
N THR A 117 1.96 14.21 18.80
CA THR A 117 0.93 13.18 18.51
C THR A 117 0.32 13.38 17.12
N GLU A 118 0.00 14.63 16.72
CA GLU A 118 -0.58 14.90 15.40
C GLU A 118 0.31 14.39 14.25
N ARG A 119 1.64 14.56 14.35
CA ARG A 119 2.59 14.07 13.33
C ARG A 119 2.64 12.55 13.28
N PHE A 120 2.58 11.88 14.43
CA PHE A 120 2.50 10.44 14.50
C PHE A 120 1.18 9.92 13.94
N ASP A 121 0.06 10.55 14.29
CA ASP A 121 -1.25 10.17 13.79
C ASP A 121 -1.33 10.29 12.26
N GLN A 122 -0.80 11.37 11.66
CA GLN A 122 -0.73 11.52 10.21
C GLN A 122 0.05 10.38 9.56
N PHE A 123 1.20 9.99 10.12
CA PHE A 123 2.00 8.86 9.62
C PHE A 123 1.24 7.54 9.74
N LEU A 124 0.68 7.24 10.92
CA LEU A 124 -0.04 5.99 11.18
C LEU A 124 -1.35 5.90 10.38
N ASP A 125 -2.03 7.02 10.15
CA ASP A 125 -3.22 7.08 9.29
C ASP A 125 -2.88 6.78 7.82
N GLY A 126 -1.71 7.25 7.35
CA GLY A 126 -1.18 6.90 6.04
C GLY A 126 -1.01 5.39 5.88
N LEU A 127 -0.36 4.73 6.85
CA LEU A 127 -0.19 3.27 6.87
C LEU A 127 -1.54 2.53 7.01
N GLY A 128 -2.48 3.09 7.81
CA GLY A 128 -3.84 2.56 7.93
C GLY A 128 -4.59 2.56 6.61
N GLY A 129 -4.38 3.58 5.78
CA GLY A 129 -4.88 3.63 4.41
C GLY A 129 -4.33 2.48 3.56
N GLU A 130 -3.01 2.22 3.62
CA GLU A 130 -2.39 1.10 2.91
C GLU A 130 -2.94 -0.26 3.35
N LEU A 131 -3.21 -0.43 4.65
CA LEU A 131 -3.80 -1.65 5.19
C LEU A 131 -5.18 -1.95 4.61
N ASN A 132 -5.97 -0.89 4.37
CA ASN A 132 -7.32 -1.01 3.82
C ASN A 132 -7.34 -1.10 2.29
N ARG A 133 -6.20 -0.90 1.63
CA ARG A 133 -6.09 -1.06 0.17
C ARG A 133 -6.34 -2.51 -0.20
N PRO A 134 -7.38 -2.79 -1.00
CA PRO A 134 -7.64 -4.15 -1.43
C PRO A 134 -6.53 -4.60 -2.39
N GLY A 135 -6.07 -5.84 -2.19
CA GLY A 135 -5.06 -6.49 -3.02
C GLY A 135 -5.65 -7.18 -4.26
N ILE A 136 -4.76 -7.69 -5.12
CA ILE A 136 -5.16 -8.52 -6.26
C ILE A 136 -5.93 -9.75 -5.73
N GLY A 137 -7.08 -10.06 -6.34
CA GLY A 137 -7.98 -11.14 -5.95
C GLY A 137 -8.97 -10.78 -4.84
N GLU A 138 -8.81 -9.63 -4.17
CA GLU A 138 -9.77 -9.14 -3.18
C GLU A 138 -10.93 -8.38 -3.87
N ALA A 139 -12.13 -8.44 -3.28
CA ALA A 139 -13.27 -7.68 -3.77
C ALA A 139 -13.11 -6.19 -3.45
N MET A 140 -13.54 -5.33 -4.36
CA MET A 140 -13.58 -3.89 -4.18
C MET A 140 -15.01 -3.43 -3.97
N GLU A 141 -15.28 -2.76 -2.85
CA GLU A 141 -16.59 -2.17 -2.56
C GLU A 141 -16.54 -0.66 -2.74
N LEU A 142 -17.27 -0.16 -3.72
CA LEU A 142 -17.31 1.25 -4.08
C LEU A 142 -18.76 1.70 -4.30
N LYS A 143 -19.20 2.71 -3.54
CA LYS A 143 -20.48 3.35 -3.69
C LYS A 143 -20.36 4.85 -3.48
N PHE A 144 -20.97 5.64 -4.35
CA PHE A 144 -20.91 7.10 -4.31
C PHE A 144 -22.01 7.73 -5.18
N THR A 145 -22.28 9.01 -4.91
CA THR A 145 -23.07 9.86 -5.81
C THR A 145 -22.13 10.53 -6.80
N SER A 146 -22.35 10.34 -8.10
CA SER A 146 -21.50 10.92 -9.14
C SER A 146 -21.66 12.45 -9.25
N LEU A 147 -20.70 13.10 -9.91
CA LEU A 147 -20.73 14.55 -10.23
C LEU A 147 -22.01 14.95 -11.02
N ALA A 148 -22.66 14.01 -11.70
CA ALA A 148 -23.94 14.18 -12.38
C ALA A 148 -25.15 13.88 -11.50
N GLY A 149 -24.98 13.60 -10.19
CA GLY A 149 -26.06 13.34 -9.25
C GLY A 149 -26.63 11.91 -9.30
N LYS A 150 -25.97 10.98 -10.04
CA LYS A 150 -26.42 9.59 -10.13
C LYS A 150 -25.72 8.73 -9.08
N GLU A 151 -26.48 7.89 -8.37
CA GLU A 151 -25.93 6.86 -7.49
C GLU A 151 -25.23 5.78 -8.31
N ILE A 152 -24.01 5.47 -7.94
CA ILE A 152 -23.16 4.43 -8.55
C ILE A 152 -22.78 3.45 -7.46
N ASP A 153 -23.07 2.17 -7.70
CA ASP A 153 -22.64 1.06 -6.87
C ASP A 153 -21.89 0.06 -7.74
N LEU A 154 -20.64 -0.23 -7.38
CA LEU A 154 -19.82 -1.18 -8.13
C LEU A 154 -20.44 -2.59 -8.13
N ALA A 155 -21.21 -2.93 -7.08
CA ALA A 155 -21.91 -4.22 -7.01
C ALA A 155 -22.94 -4.41 -8.12
N ASP A 156 -23.56 -3.33 -8.60
CA ASP A 156 -24.54 -3.34 -9.70
C ASP A 156 -23.87 -3.48 -11.08
N MET A 157 -22.55 -3.38 -11.15
CA MET A 157 -21.77 -3.42 -12.39
C MET A 157 -21.11 -4.78 -12.64
N LYS A 158 -21.49 -5.82 -11.88
CA LYS A 158 -20.99 -7.18 -12.07
C LYS A 158 -21.20 -7.67 -13.49
N GLY A 159 -20.23 -8.43 -14.00
CA GLY A 159 -20.20 -8.86 -15.41
C GLY A 159 -19.44 -7.92 -16.34
N LYS A 160 -19.12 -6.70 -15.89
CA LYS A 160 -18.24 -5.77 -16.60
C LYS A 160 -16.80 -5.83 -16.06
N VAL A 161 -15.85 -5.47 -16.90
CA VAL A 161 -14.47 -5.14 -16.50
C VAL A 161 -14.42 -3.64 -16.24
N ILE A 162 -13.96 -3.20 -15.07
CA ILE A 162 -14.07 -1.81 -14.64
C ILE A 162 -12.71 -1.26 -14.25
N LEU A 163 -12.34 -0.11 -14.82
CA LEU A 163 -11.17 0.66 -14.38
C LEU A 163 -11.62 1.69 -13.36
N ILE A 164 -11.10 1.61 -12.14
CA ILE A 164 -11.22 2.65 -11.13
C ILE A 164 -9.97 3.52 -11.25
N ASP A 165 -10.14 4.82 -11.56
CA ASP A 165 -9.04 5.75 -11.82
C ASP A 165 -9.09 6.93 -10.84
N PHE A 166 -8.09 7.03 -9.95
CA PHE A 166 -7.89 8.17 -9.05
C PHE A 166 -7.01 9.21 -9.75
N TRP A 167 -7.55 10.39 -9.97
CA TRP A 167 -6.94 11.45 -10.78
C TRP A 167 -7.30 12.85 -10.29
N ALA A 168 -6.76 13.89 -10.94
CA ALA A 168 -7.19 15.28 -10.74
C ALA A 168 -6.83 16.14 -11.95
N THR A 169 -7.51 17.28 -12.12
CA THR A 169 -7.23 18.24 -13.21
C THR A 169 -5.88 18.93 -13.08
N TRP A 170 -5.28 18.94 -11.91
CA TRP A 170 -3.95 19.50 -11.64
C TRP A 170 -2.83 18.42 -11.72
N CYS A 171 -3.17 17.16 -11.92
CA CYS A 171 -2.23 16.05 -11.98
C CYS A 171 -1.66 15.91 -13.40
N GLY A 172 -0.48 16.45 -13.66
CA GLY A 172 0.18 16.36 -14.97
C GLY A 172 0.32 14.92 -15.51
N PRO A 173 0.85 13.96 -14.72
CA PRO A 173 0.94 12.57 -15.15
C PRO A 173 -0.42 11.92 -15.44
N CYS A 174 -1.50 12.28 -14.71
CA CYS A 174 -2.84 11.78 -14.98
C CYS A 174 -3.34 12.26 -16.35
N ILE A 175 -3.12 13.54 -16.65
CA ILE A 175 -3.51 14.15 -17.93
C ILE A 175 -2.70 13.54 -19.09
N ALA A 176 -1.42 13.23 -18.87
CA ALA A 176 -0.58 12.57 -19.86
C ALA A 176 -1.04 11.14 -20.17
N GLU A 177 -1.64 10.44 -19.19
CA GLU A 177 -2.19 9.09 -19.36
C GLU A 177 -3.60 9.07 -19.99
N LEU A 178 -4.34 10.17 -19.92
CA LEU A 178 -5.73 10.27 -20.39
C LEU A 178 -5.95 9.79 -21.83
N PRO A 179 -5.07 10.04 -22.81
CA PRO A 179 -5.24 9.50 -24.17
C PRO A 179 -5.29 7.96 -24.22
N ASN A 180 -4.51 7.28 -23.39
CA ASN A 180 -4.52 5.81 -23.30
C ASN A 180 -5.82 5.31 -22.67
N VAL A 181 -6.32 6.01 -21.64
CA VAL A 181 -7.59 5.71 -20.96
C VAL A 181 -8.76 5.88 -21.91
N LEU A 182 -8.83 6.99 -22.65
CA LEU A 182 -9.85 7.26 -23.66
C LEU A 182 -9.84 6.20 -24.76
N LYS A 183 -8.66 5.88 -25.30
CA LYS A 183 -8.52 4.84 -26.32
C LYS A 183 -8.98 3.47 -25.84
N ALA A 184 -8.69 3.11 -24.59
CA ALA A 184 -9.17 1.86 -24.01
C ALA A 184 -10.71 1.87 -23.88
N TYR A 185 -11.29 2.99 -23.44
CA TYR A 185 -12.74 3.16 -23.36
C TYR A 185 -13.40 3.02 -24.72
N GLU A 186 -12.97 3.79 -25.72
CA GLU A 186 -13.50 3.72 -27.09
C GLU A 186 -13.41 2.33 -27.71
N THR A 187 -12.34 1.59 -27.41
CA THR A 187 -12.08 0.27 -27.98
C THR A 187 -12.92 -0.83 -27.33
N TYR A 188 -13.21 -0.72 -26.04
CA TYR A 188 -13.71 -1.84 -25.23
C TYR A 188 -15.04 -1.58 -24.51
N HIS A 189 -15.56 -0.34 -24.50
CA HIS A 189 -16.80 -0.01 -23.78
C HIS A 189 -17.98 -0.90 -24.22
N ASP A 190 -18.21 -0.99 -25.53
CA ASP A 190 -19.29 -1.81 -26.10
C ASP A 190 -19.07 -3.33 -25.91
N LYS A 191 -17.90 -3.72 -25.42
CA LYS A 191 -17.53 -5.11 -25.15
C LYS A 191 -17.59 -5.45 -23.66
N GLY A 192 -18.13 -4.54 -22.84
CA GLY A 192 -18.30 -4.74 -21.41
C GLY A 192 -17.21 -4.12 -20.53
N PHE A 193 -16.44 -3.16 -21.05
CA PHE A 193 -15.52 -2.36 -20.26
C PHE A 193 -16.20 -1.07 -19.79
N GLU A 194 -15.88 -0.64 -18.56
CA GLU A 194 -16.36 0.62 -18.00
C GLU A 194 -15.26 1.31 -17.21
N ILE A 195 -15.40 2.60 -16.97
CA ILE A 195 -14.49 3.39 -16.14
C ILE A 195 -15.27 4.11 -15.04
N ILE A 196 -14.67 4.26 -13.88
CA ILE A 196 -15.09 5.14 -12.80
C ILE A 196 -13.92 6.04 -12.47
N GLY A 197 -14.07 7.35 -12.67
CA GLY A 197 -13.09 8.35 -12.24
C GLY A 197 -13.37 8.80 -10.82
N ILE A 198 -12.32 8.94 -10.00
CA ILE A 198 -12.38 9.50 -8.66
C ILE A 198 -11.49 10.73 -8.63
N SER A 199 -12.10 11.92 -8.65
CA SER A 199 -11.38 13.19 -8.71
C SER A 199 -10.91 13.62 -7.31
N LEU A 200 -9.62 13.98 -7.22
CA LEU A 200 -8.99 14.60 -6.06
C LEU A 200 -8.88 16.14 -6.25
N ASP A 201 -9.78 16.72 -6.99
CA ASP A 201 -9.89 18.19 -7.07
C ASP A 201 -10.52 18.76 -5.80
N ASN A 202 -10.25 20.05 -5.50
CA ASN A 202 -10.85 20.74 -4.38
C ASN A 202 -12.21 21.33 -4.76
N ALA A 203 -13.06 21.65 -3.79
CA ALA A 203 -14.39 22.21 -4.01
C ALA A 203 -14.38 23.49 -4.87
N LYS A 204 -13.37 24.35 -4.71
CA LYS A 204 -13.21 25.57 -5.52
C LYS A 204 -12.97 25.30 -7.00
N ASP A 205 -12.52 24.10 -7.35
CA ASP A 205 -12.16 23.69 -8.72
C ASP A 205 -13.29 22.89 -9.41
N GLU A 206 -14.48 22.75 -8.79
CA GLU A 206 -15.59 21.94 -9.32
C GLU A 206 -16.01 22.38 -10.74
N ALA A 207 -16.12 23.68 -10.99
CA ALA A 207 -16.48 24.18 -12.33
C ALA A 207 -15.43 23.81 -13.38
N LYS A 208 -14.13 23.91 -13.02
CA LYS A 208 -13.01 23.49 -13.86
C LYS A 208 -13.05 21.99 -14.14
N LEU A 209 -13.32 21.18 -13.11
CA LEU A 209 -13.47 19.72 -13.25
C LEU A 209 -14.59 19.37 -14.24
N LYS A 210 -15.79 19.99 -14.08
CA LYS A 210 -16.93 19.76 -14.99
C LYS A 210 -16.59 20.12 -16.43
N SER A 211 -15.95 21.27 -16.67
CA SER A 211 -15.51 21.68 -18.00
C SER A 211 -14.49 20.69 -18.57
N PHE A 212 -13.48 20.31 -17.76
CA PHE A 212 -12.44 19.39 -18.18
C PHE A 212 -13.00 18.02 -18.61
N VAL A 213 -13.89 17.44 -17.80
CA VAL A 213 -14.55 16.16 -18.11
C VAL A 213 -15.33 16.23 -19.42
N LYS A 214 -16.04 17.33 -19.66
CA LYS A 214 -16.78 17.57 -20.92
C LYS A 214 -15.83 17.76 -22.10
N ASP A 215 -14.86 18.66 -21.98
CA ASP A 215 -13.94 19.04 -23.08
C ASP A 215 -13.02 17.88 -23.49
N LYS A 216 -12.72 16.97 -22.56
CA LYS A 216 -11.92 15.77 -22.81
C LYS A 216 -12.74 14.54 -23.18
N ASN A 217 -14.07 14.67 -23.36
CA ASN A 217 -14.94 13.53 -23.69
C ASN A 217 -14.76 12.33 -22.72
N MET A 218 -14.87 12.59 -21.42
CA MET A 218 -14.83 11.55 -20.39
C MET A 218 -16.26 11.15 -20.01
N PRO A 219 -16.93 10.21 -20.72
CA PRO A 219 -18.37 9.95 -20.55
C PRO A 219 -18.70 9.12 -19.31
N TRP A 220 -17.72 8.55 -18.65
CA TRP A 220 -17.87 7.71 -17.49
C TRP A 220 -18.13 8.50 -16.20
N PRO A 221 -18.77 7.87 -15.20
CA PRO A 221 -19.09 8.53 -13.94
C PRO A 221 -17.84 9.01 -13.18
N GLN A 222 -17.96 10.20 -12.61
CA GLN A 222 -16.93 10.83 -11.79
C GLN A 222 -17.41 10.94 -10.34
N ALA A 223 -16.68 10.37 -9.39
CA ALA A 223 -16.83 10.65 -7.98
C ALA A 223 -16.08 11.94 -7.62
N PHE A 224 -16.74 12.81 -6.87
CA PHE A 224 -16.14 14.08 -6.43
C PHE A 224 -16.75 14.52 -5.10
N ASP A 225 -15.94 14.78 -4.09
CA ASP A 225 -16.36 15.31 -2.79
C ASP A 225 -15.75 16.67 -2.44
N GLY A 226 -14.91 17.20 -3.32
CA GLY A 226 -14.28 18.51 -3.18
C GLY A 226 -13.20 18.62 -2.11
N LYS A 227 -12.71 17.50 -1.55
CA LYS A 227 -11.79 17.48 -0.42
C LYS A 227 -10.32 17.26 -0.81
N GLY A 228 -9.99 17.24 -2.11
CA GLY A 228 -8.63 17.03 -2.56
C GLY A 228 -8.05 15.70 -2.00
N TRP A 229 -6.88 15.75 -1.40
CA TRP A 229 -6.29 14.60 -0.71
C TRP A 229 -7.09 14.10 0.51
N GLY A 230 -8.04 14.91 1.00
CA GLY A 230 -9.02 14.51 2.02
C GLY A 230 -10.18 13.68 1.49
N ASN A 231 -10.23 13.36 0.18
CA ASN A 231 -11.29 12.59 -0.45
C ASN A 231 -11.54 11.27 0.28
N ALA A 232 -12.83 11.00 0.59
CA ALA A 232 -13.21 9.85 1.41
C ALA A 232 -12.84 8.51 0.78
N LEU A 233 -12.97 8.38 -0.55
CA LEU A 233 -12.61 7.16 -1.28
C LEU A 233 -11.09 7.01 -1.37
N ALA A 234 -10.34 8.10 -1.59
CA ALA A 234 -8.89 8.07 -1.58
C ALA A 234 -8.35 7.59 -0.22
N LYS A 235 -8.91 8.10 0.89
CA LYS A 235 -8.59 7.63 2.24
C LYS A 235 -8.99 6.17 2.47
N LYS A 236 -10.22 5.78 2.07
CA LYS A 236 -10.70 4.40 2.19
C LYS A 236 -9.75 3.41 1.52
N PHE A 237 -9.24 3.74 0.33
CA PHE A 237 -8.38 2.87 -0.45
C PHE A 237 -6.88 3.16 -0.31
N GLY A 238 -6.48 3.97 0.66
CA GLY A 238 -5.08 4.27 0.95
C GLY A 238 -4.32 4.86 -0.24
N ILE A 239 -4.97 5.79 -0.96
CA ILE A 239 -4.36 6.47 -2.10
C ILE A 239 -3.52 7.63 -1.60
N THR A 240 -2.21 7.51 -1.72
CA THR A 240 -1.21 8.51 -1.29
C THR A 240 -0.53 9.22 -2.46
N SER A 241 -0.75 8.73 -3.67
CA SER A 241 -0.22 9.34 -4.91
C SER A 241 -1.17 9.08 -6.07
N ILE A 242 -1.23 10.00 -7.04
CA ILE A 242 -1.96 9.85 -8.29
C ILE A 242 -1.04 10.09 -9.50
N PRO A 243 -1.35 9.45 -10.66
CA PRO A 243 -2.49 8.58 -10.91
C PRO A 243 -2.39 7.25 -10.17
N ALA A 244 -3.53 6.72 -9.69
CA ALA A 244 -3.62 5.37 -9.13
C ALA A 244 -4.82 4.66 -9.74
N THR A 245 -4.64 3.43 -10.21
CA THR A 245 -5.70 2.69 -10.90
C THR A 245 -5.86 1.28 -10.34
N PHE A 246 -7.11 0.79 -10.35
CA PHE A 246 -7.43 -0.61 -10.11
C PHE A 246 -8.27 -1.13 -11.29
N LEU A 247 -7.90 -2.27 -11.84
CA LEU A 247 -8.70 -2.99 -12.81
C LEU A 247 -9.49 -4.07 -12.06
N VAL A 248 -10.81 -3.95 -12.10
CA VAL A 248 -11.75 -4.88 -11.45
C VAL A 248 -12.32 -5.80 -12.52
N GLY A 249 -12.27 -7.08 -12.28
CA GLY A 249 -12.78 -8.13 -13.16
C GLY A 249 -14.31 -8.27 -13.08
N LYS A 250 -14.87 -9.11 -13.95
CA LYS A 250 -16.31 -9.39 -14.03
C LYS A 250 -16.92 -9.93 -12.73
N ASP A 251 -16.10 -10.53 -11.87
CA ASP A 251 -16.48 -11.06 -10.56
C ASP A 251 -16.42 -10.02 -9.42
N GLY A 252 -16.03 -8.78 -9.72
CA GLY A 252 -15.88 -7.70 -8.75
C GLY A 252 -14.57 -7.71 -7.97
N LYS A 253 -13.60 -8.54 -8.36
CA LYS A 253 -12.29 -8.61 -7.72
C LYS A 253 -11.26 -7.82 -8.49
N ILE A 254 -10.25 -7.32 -7.76
CA ILE A 254 -9.12 -6.62 -8.37
C ILE A 254 -8.23 -7.61 -9.12
N MET A 255 -8.04 -7.37 -10.40
CA MET A 255 -7.20 -8.17 -11.29
C MET A 255 -5.80 -7.58 -11.44
N SER A 256 -5.70 -6.25 -11.37
CA SER A 256 -4.44 -5.53 -11.52
C SER A 256 -4.54 -4.12 -10.94
N SER A 257 -3.40 -3.49 -10.66
CA SER A 257 -3.33 -2.11 -10.19
C SER A 257 -2.22 -1.34 -10.91
N ASN A 258 -2.31 0.00 -10.88
CA ASN A 258 -1.31 0.91 -11.43
C ASN A 258 -0.96 0.67 -12.91
N LEU A 259 -1.94 0.23 -13.71
CA LEU A 259 -1.79 0.05 -15.15
C LEU A 259 -1.61 1.40 -15.86
N ARG A 260 -0.70 1.45 -16.86
CA ARG A 260 -0.37 2.62 -17.67
C ARG A 260 -0.08 2.25 -19.12
N GLY A 261 -0.31 3.20 -20.02
CA GLY A 261 0.04 3.04 -21.42
C GLY A 261 -0.54 1.78 -22.06
N PRO A 262 0.25 1.08 -22.88
CA PRO A 262 -0.19 -0.15 -23.55
C PRO A 262 -0.59 -1.29 -22.61
N ALA A 263 -0.05 -1.32 -21.39
CA ALA A 263 -0.36 -2.35 -20.39
C ALA A 263 -1.83 -2.27 -19.95
N LEU A 264 -2.45 -1.07 -19.88
CA LEU A 264 -3.86 -0.90 -19.60
C LEU A 264 -4.71 -1.62 -20.65
N SER A 265 -4.50 -1.30 -21.93
CA SER A 265 -5.28 -1.89 -23.03
C SER A 265 -5.12 -3.42 -23.09
N SER A 266 -3.89 -3.92 -22.86
CA SER A 266 -3.60 -5.36 -22.85
C SER A 266 -4.31 -6.08 -21.70
N ALA A 267 -4.31 -5.48 -20.50
CA ALA A 267 -5.00 -6.04 -19.35
C ALA A 267 -6.52 -6.06 -19.54
N VAL A 268 -7.11 -4.96 -20.01
CA VAL A 268 -8.56 -4.89 -20.31
C VAL A 268 -8.96 -5.93 -21.35
N LYS A 269 -8.19 -6.05 -22.45
CA LYS A 269 -8.42 -7.05 -23.50
C LYS A 269 -8.43 -8.47 -22.93
N LYS A 270 -7.44 -8.81 -22.11
CA LYS A 270 -7.31 -10.12 -21.46
C LYS A 270 -8.52 -10.43 -20.57
N GLU A 271 -8.91 -9.48 -19.71
CA GLU A 271 -10.02 -9.69 -18.75
C GLU A 271 -11.39 -9.76 -19.47
N LEU A 272 -11.53 -9.16 -20.64
CA LEU A 272 -12.71 -9.32 -21.48
C LEU A 272 -12.77 -10.68 -22.19
N GLY A 273 -11.63 -11.38 -22.35
CA GLY A 273 -11.51 -12.63 -23.07
C GLY A 273 -11.37 -12.45 -24.59
N LEU A 274 -10.71 -11.36 -25.03
CA LEU A 274 -10.55 -10.96 -26.43
C LEU A 274 -9.14 -11.24 -26.98
#